data_ae1d252dd2026eb36a0276610a9148a9
#
_entry.id   ae1d252dd2026eb36a0276610a9148a9
#
_cell.length_a   1.000
_cell.length_b   1.000
_cell.length_c   1.000
_cell.angle_alpha   90.00
_cell.angle_beta   90.00
_cell.angle_gamma   90.00
#
_symmetry.space_group_name_H-M   'P 1'
#
loop_
_entity.id
_entity.type
_entity.pdbx_description
1 polymer ?
#
loop_
_entity_poly.entity_id
_entity_poly.type
_entity_poly.pdbx_seq_one_letter_code
_entity_poly.pdbx_strand_id
1 'polypeptide(L)'
;MNSTIRTLLVASSLIAAPFAIAKDPPKVELTMEDQFETKNSVADHKGKVLILVYGDRQGIDASRELGTKLHVLFHPTADGKTAKEAAKAPVVALEGLGKDVASPDVAVVPVATCTGVPGPIKGFIRKALKKDAADTPVWLDFDGTMAEKFGMREGEPNLVIVDSTGRLRMKVNGTPDKETLQKVLQTAQNLRAEAAGLK
;
A
#
# COMPACT_ATOMS: atom_id res chain seq x y z
N MET A 1 -23.44 -72.89 3.22
CA MET A 1 -23.07 -71.75 2.34
C MET A 1 -22.51 -70.67 3.27
N ASN A 2 -21.19 -70.62 3.40
CA ASN A 2 -20.47 -69.66 4.25
C ASN A 2 -19.95 -68.51 3.42
N SER A 3 -20.50 -67.31 3.66
CA SER A 3 -20.05 -66.08 3.03
C SER A 3 -19.09 -65.37 3.97
N THR A 4 -17.82 -65.33 3.61
CA THR A 4 -16.75 -64.68 4.35
C THR A 4 -16.62 -63.22 3.86
N ILE A 5 -17.05 -62.25 4.68
CA ILE A 5 -16.88 -60.82 4.40
C ILE A 5 -15.43 -60.45 4.75
N ARG A 6 -14.65 -60.08 3.71
CA ARG A 6 -13.31 -59.50 3.88
C ARG A 6 -13.43 -57.97 4.07
N THR A 7 -13.18 -57.52 5.27
CA THR A 7 -13.06 -56.08 5.59
C THR A 7 -11.73 -55.56 5.08
N LEU A 8 -11.74 -54.66 4.09
CA LEU A 8 -10.56 -53.92 3.62
C LEU A 8 -10.33 -52.73 4.56
N LEU A 9 -9.24 -52.78 5.34
CA LEU A 9 -8.74 -51.62 6.07
C LEU A 9 -7.97 -50.72 5.09
N VAL A 10 -8.53 -49.55 4.76
CA VAL A 10 -7.82 -48.49 4.03
C VAL A 10 -7.07 -47.66 5.06
N ALA A 11 -5.75 -47.81 5.11
CA ALA A 11 -4.87 -46.98 5.90
C ALA A 11 -4.67 -45.63 5.17
N SER A 12 -5.36 -44.58 5.64
CA SER A 12 -5.13 -43.22 5.17
C SER A 12 -3.84 -42.67 5.80
N SER A 13 -2.76 -42.68 5.03
CA SER A 13 -1.53 -42.00 5.40
C SER A 13 -1.74 -40.47 5.27
N LEU A 14 -1.83 -39.79 6.40
CA LEU A 14 -1.74 -38.32 6.48
C LEU A 14 -0.31 -37.94 6.10
N ILE A 15 -0.12 -37.48 4.87
CA ILE A 15 1.12 -36.82 4.46
C ILE A 15 1.09 -35.43 5.08
N ALA A 16 1.82 -35.23 6.17
CA ALA A 16 2.09 -33.93 6.72
C ALA A 16 2.94 -33.15 5.69
N ALA A 17 2.32 -32.21 4.97
CA ALA A 17 3.04 -31.27 4.13
C ALA A 17 4.03 -30.49 5.00
N PRO A 18 5.31 -30.38 4.62
CA PRO A 18 6.26 -29.58 5.37
C PRO A 18 5.77 -28.13 5.39
N PHE A 19 5.67 -27.54 6.60
CA PHE A 19 5.45 -26.12 6.76
C PHE A 19 6.58 -25.39 6.01
N ALA A 20 6.26 -24.85 4.83
CA ALA A 20 7.17 -23.94 4.16
C ALA A 20 7.39 -22.75 5.10
N ILE A 21 8.60 -22.58 5.61
CA ILE A 21 9.03 -21.38 6.33
C ILE A 21 8.77 -20.23 5.34
N ALA A 22 7.78 -19.40 5.64
CA ALA A 22 7.46 -18.25 4.80
C ALA A 22 8.71 -17.39 4.72
N LYS A 23 9.26 -17.26 3.50
CA LYS A 23 10.43 -16.40 3.25
C LYS A 23 10.05 -15.00 3.71
N ASP A 24 10.91 -14.37 4.49
CA ASP A 24 10.73 -12.98 4.94
C ASP A 24 10.28 -12.08 3.77
N PRO A 25 9.23 -11.25 3.93
CA PRO A 25 8.79 -10.37 2.86
C PRO A 25 9.94 -9.49 2.36
N PRO A 26 10.06 -9.24 1.05
CA PRO A 26 11.18 -8.50 0.50
C PRO A 26 11.15 -7.05 0.99
N LYS A 27 12.34 -6.50 1.28
CA LYS A 27 12.52 -5.10 1.62
C LYS A 27 12.29 -4.23 0.39
N VAL A 28 11.57 -3.14 0.57
CA VAL A 28 11.28 -2.16 -0.49
C VAL A 28 12.27 -1.01 -0.38
N GLU A 29 13.13 -0.92 -1.38
CA GLU A 29 14.07 0.20 -1.52
C GLU A 29 13.61 1.05 -2.69
N LEU A 30 12.99 2.19 -2.37
CA LEU A 30 12.53 3.18 -3.33
C LEU A 30 12.96 4.56 -2.86
N THR A 31 13.42 5.36 -3.81
CA THR A 31 13.66 6.80 -3.65
C THR A 31 13.19 7.49 -4.91
N MET A 32 12.34 8.50 -4.78
CA MET A 32 11.79 9.29 -5.89
C MET A 32 11.77 10.76 -5.52
N GLU A 33 11.86 11.63 -6.52
CA GLU A 33 11.59 13.06 -6.33
C GLU A 33 10.09 13.32 -6.45
N ASP A 34 9.61 14.32 -5.71
CA ASP A 34 8.26 14.84 -5.91
C ASP A 34 8.25 16.03 -6.90
N GLN A 35 7.09 16.65 -7.10
CA GLN A 35 6.95 17.83 -7.95
C GLN A 35 7.74 19.05 -7.45
N PHE A 36 8.16 19.08 -6.17
CA PHE A 36 8.96 20.14 -5.57
C PHE A 36 10.47 19.85 -5.64
N GLU A 37 10.86 18.73 -6.28
CA GLU A 37 12.23 18.24 -6.37
C GLU A 37 12.81 17.77 -5.03
N THR A 38 11.93 17.50 -4.07
CA THR A 38 12.31 16.90 -2.80
C THR A 38 12.48 15.39 -2.98
N LYS A 39 13.59 14.85 -2.52
CA LYS A 39 13.82 13.40 -2.49
C LYS A 39 13.05 12.79 -1.34
N ASN A 40 12.25 11.80 -1.67
CA ASN A 40 11.42 11.04 -0.74
C ASN A 40 11.77 9.56 -0.86
N SER A 41 11.77 8.84 0.24
CA SER A 41 12.08 7.40 0.26
C SER A 41 11.14 6.61 1.15
N VAL A 42 11.03 5.31 0.90
CA VAL A 42 10.32 4.39 1.81
C VAL A 42 10.94 4.42 3.21
N ALA A 43 12.24 4.66 3.31
CA ALA A 43 12.94 4.72 4.60
C ALA A 43 12.49 5.90 5.48
N ASP A 44 11.95 6.97 4.89
CA ASP A 44 11.44 8.15 5.62
C ASP A 44 10.12 7.84 6.35
N HIS A 45 9.49 6.71 6.02
CA HIS A 45 8.23 6.25 6.62
C HIS A 45 8.41 5.13 7.65
N LYS A 46 9.64 4.90 8.15
CA LYS A 46 9.86 3.92 9.22
C LYS A 46 8.97 4.19 10.44
N GLY A 47 8.43 3.13 11.02
CA GLY A 47 7.49 3.21 12.14
C GLY A 47 6.03 3.40 11.71
N LYS A 48 5.75 3.69 10.43
CA LYS A 48 4.41 3.82 9.85
C LYS A 48 4.12 2.70 8.87
N VAL A 49 2.86 2.42 8.65
CA VAL A 49 2.43 1.65 7.47
C VAL A 49 2.37 2.60 6.29
N LEU A 50 3.01 2.23 5.19
CA LEU A 50 3.05 3.05 3.97
C LEU A 50 2.20 2.39 2.89
N ILE A 51 1.27 3.14 2.32
CA ILE A 51 0.48 2.76 1.15
C ILE A 51 0.89 3.67 0.00
N LEU A 52 1.58 3.11 -1.02
CA LEU A 52 1.85 3.83 -2.27
C LEU A 52 0.70 3.55 -3.23
N VAL A 53 0.00 4.59 -3.65
CA VAL A 53 -1.06 4.50 -4.67
C VAL A 53 -0.53 5.10 -5.95
N TYR A 54 -0.45 4.31 -7.01
CA TYR A 54 0.21 4.71 -8.24
C TYR A 54 -0.63 4.43 -9.49
N GLY A 55 -0.43 5.23 -10.51
CA GLY A 55 -1.07 5.10 -11.81
C GLY A 55 -0.33 5.90 -12.88
N ASP A 56 -0.59 5.53 -14.12
CA ASP A 56 -0.17 6.29 -15.29
C ASP A 56 -1.08 7.50 -15.53
N ARG A 57 -0.86 8.20 -16.65
CA ARG A 57 -1.64 9.37 -17.02
C ARG A 57 -3.15 9.10 -17.13
N GLN A 58 -3.56 7.88 -17.54
CA GLN A 58 -4.96 7.53 -17.72
C GLN A 58 -5.59 7.14 -16.37
N GLY A 59 -4.85 6.49 -15.50
CA GLY A 59 -5.29 6.05 -14.18
C GLY A 59 -5.12 7.08 -13.06
N ILE A 60 -4.53 8.26 -13.31
CA ILE A 60 -4.14 9.21 -12.26
C ILE A 60 -5.32 9.73 -11.43
N ASP A 61 -6.45 10.01 -12.05
CA ASP A 61 -7.63 10.53 -11.33
C ASP A 61 -8.25 9.45 -10.44
N ALA A 62 -8.37 8.23 -10.94
CA ALA A 62 -8.84 7.08 -10.15
C ALA A 62 -7.86 6.75 -9.01
N SER A 63 -6.55 6.89 -9.25
CA SER A 63 -5.52 6.72 -8.20
C SER A 63 -5.64 7.79 -7.12
N ARG A 64 -5.92 9.04 -7.50
CA ARG A 64 -6.14 10.15 -6.56
C ARG A 64 -7.39 9.89 -5.71
N GLU A 65 -8.49 9.49 -6.32
CA GLU A 65 -9.73 9.16 -5.62
C GLU A 65 -9.52 8.02 -4.63
N LEU A 66 -8.87 6.92 -5.06
CA LEU A 66 -8.53 5.80 -4.18
C LEU A 66 -7.63 6.24 -3.02
N GLY A 67 -6.59 7.03 -3.30
CA GLY A 67 -5.67 7.55 -2.27
C GLY A 67 -6.39 8.42 -1.25
N THR A 68 -7.24 9.34 -1.70
CA THR A 68 -8.06 10.19 -0.82
C THR A 68 -9.01 9.34 0.06
N LYS A 69 -9.69 8.37 -0.55
CA LYS A 69 -10.57 7.46 0.18
C LYS A 69 -9.84 6.65 1.24
N LEU A 70 -8.68 6.10 0.91
CA LEU A 70 -7.84 5.38 1.87
C LEU A 70 -7.36 6.30 2.98
N HIS A 71 -6.92 7.51 2.66
CA HIS A 71 -6.49 8.47 3.66
C HIS A 71 -7.62 8.78 4.66
N VAL A 72 -8.83 9.12 4.18
CA VAL A 72 -9.99 9.41 5.03
C VAL A 72 -10.40 8.21 5.90
N LEU A 73 -10.28 6.97 5.39
CA LEU A 73 -10.60 5.78 6.17
C LEU A 73 -9.65 5.57 7.37
N PHE A 74 -8.39 5.98 7.27
CA PHE A 74 -7.45 5.94 8.39
C PHE A 74 -7.40 7.24 9.21
N HIS A 75 -7.81 8.36 8.61
CA HIS A 75 -7.82 9.70 9.21
C HIS A 75 -9.22 10.34 9.05
N PRO A 76 -10.24 9.87 9.78
CA PRO A 76 -11.64 10.28 9.53
C PRO A 76 -11.88 11.79 9.63
N THR A 77 -11.09 12.47 10.45
CA THR A 77 -11.18 13.93 10.61
C THR A 77 -10.61 14.72 9.43
N ALA A 78 -10.01 14.01 8.44
CA ALA A 78 -9.53 14.60 7.17
C ALA A 78 -10.68 14.85 6.18
N ASP A 79 -11.83 14.22 6.37
CA ASP A 79 -12.96 14.34 5.44
C ASP A 79 -13.44 15.79 5.31
N GLY A 80 -13.64 16.26 4.09
CA GLY A 80 -14.02 17.63 3.77
C GLY A 80 -13.00 18.71 4.08
N LYS A 81 -11.77 18.35 4.45
CA LYS A 81 -10.67 19.29 4.74
C LYS A 81 -9.83 19.60 3.50
N THR A 82 -9.14 20.75 3.55
CA THR A 82 -8.08 21.04 2.57
C THR A 82 -6.96 20.03 2.69
N ALA A 83 -6.18 19.81 1.62
CA ALA A 83 -5.06 18.85 1.62
C ALA A 83 -4.06 19.12 2.76
N LYS A 84 -3.78 20.41 3.04
CA LYS A 84 -2.90 20.85 4.13
C LYS A 84 -3.43 20.51 5.53
N GLU A 85 -4.74 20.59 5.73
CA GLU A 85 -5.39 20.23 6.99
C GLU A 85 -5.53 18.71 7.11
N ALA A 86 -5.92 18.04 6.02
CA ALA A 86 -6.05 16.60 5.95
C ALA A 86 -4.74 15.89 6.29
N ALA A 87 -3.60 16.40 5.81
CA ALA A 87 -2.27 15.85 6.10
C ALA A 87 -1.89 15.89 7.61
N LYS A 88 -2.61 16.68 8.41
CA LYS A 88 -2.41 16.80 9.88
C LYS A 88 -3.47 16.05 10.69
N ALA A 89 -4.43 15.43 10.02
CA ALA A 89 -5.48 14.69 10.67
C ALA A 89 -4.90 13.50 11.45
N PRO A 90 -5.31 13.28 12.70
CA PRO A 90 -4.83 12.15 13.47
C PRO A 90 -5.33 10.83 12.87
N VAL A 91 -4.49 9.82 12.94
CA VAL A 91 -4.89 8.46 12.57
C VAL A 91 -5.90 7.92 13.60
N VAL A 92 -6.84 7.09 13.15
CA VAL A 92 -7.79 6.42 14.05
C VAL A 92 -7.03 5.57 15.08
N ALA A 93 -7.44 5.67 16.35
CA ALA A 93 -6.80 4.93 17.43
C ALA A 93 -6.91 3.41 17.22
N LEU A 94 -5.85 2.68 17.57
CA LEU A 94 -5.89 1.22 17.66
C LEU A 94 -6.47 0.79 19.00
N GLU A 95 -7.38 -0.16 18.95
CA GLU A 95 -7.88 -0.81 20.17
C GLU A 95 -6.75 -1.62 20.85
N GLY A 96 -6.76 -1.66 22.17
CA GLY A 96 -5.78 -2.42 22.97
C GLY A 96 -4.47 -1.70 23.27
N LEU A 97 -4.26 -0.48 22.75
CA LEU A 97 -3.11 0.35 23.16
C LEU A 97 -3.34 0.99 24.52
N GLY A 98 -2.25 1.12 25.30
CA GLY A 98 -2.25 1.92 26.51
C GLY A 98 -2.59 3.39 26.22
N LYS A 99 -3.17 4.10 27.20
CA LYS A 99 -3.67 5.48 27.02
C LYS A 99 -2.62 6.47 26.52
N ASP A 100 -1.34 6.21 26.84
CA ASP A 100 -0.21 7.10 26.50
C ASP A 100 0.61 6.60 25.30
N VAL A 101 0.15 5.54 24.60
CA VAL A 101 0.85 4.98 23.44
C VAL A 101 0.21 5.50 22.17
N ALA A 102 0.98 6.22 21.36
CA ALA A 102 0.53 6.70 20.06
C ALA A 102 0.29 5.53 19.10
N SER A 103 -0.86 5.54 18.43
CA SER A 103 -1.16 4.56 17.37
C SER A 103 -0.22 4.74 16.18
N PRO A 104 0.41 3.68 15.66
CA PRO A 104 1.18 3.75 14.43
C PRO A 104 0.33 4.32 13.29
N ASP A 105 0.93 5.25 12.56
CA ASP A 105 0.28 5.99 11.48
C ASP A 105 0.20 5.18 10.18
N VAL A 106 -0.69 5.59 9.28
CA VAL A 106 -0.79 5.10 7.90
C VAL A 106 -0.52 6.26 6.95
N ALA A 107 0.64 6.25 6.31
CA ALA A 107 0.95 7.21 5.27
C ALA A 107 0.41 6.72 3.92
N VAL A 108 -0.48 7.47 3.32
CA VAL A 108 -0.97 7.22 1.94
C VAL A 108 -0.27 8.19 1.01
N VAL A 109 0.59 7.69 0.13
CA VAL A 109 1.44 8.50 -0.73
C VAL A 109 1.07 8.28 -2.19
N PRO A 110 0.68 9.33 -2.93
CA PRO A 110 0.43 9.25 -4.36
C PRO A 110 1.73 9.17 -5.14
N VAL A 111 1.76 8.31 -6.17
CA VAL A 111 2.88 8.20 -7.10
C VAL A 111 2.37 8.33 -8.53
N ALA A 112 2.89 9.28 -9.28
CA ALA A 112 2.59 9.46 -10.70
C ALA A 112 3.63 8.72 -11.54
N THR A 113 3.20 7.68 -12.27
CA THR A 113 4.06 6.96 -13.22
C THR A 113 4.13 7.74 -14.53
N CYS A 114 5.31 8.26 -14.83
CA CYS A 114 5.59 9.15 -15.96
C CYS A 114 6.68 8.55 -16.88
N THR A 115 6.64 7.24 -17.11
CA THR A 115 7.65 6.52 -17.88
C THR A 115 7.72 6.99 -19.33
N GLY A 116 8.93 7.04 -19.87
CA GLY A 116 9.16 7.43 -21.27
C GLY A 116 9.02 8.93 -21.58
N VAL A 117 8.86 9.76 -20.57
CA VAL A 117 8.74 11.21 -20.75
C VAL A 117 10.11 11.83 -21.06
N PRO A 118 10.26 12.55 -22.21
CA PRO A 118 11.48 13.26 -22.53
C PRO A 118 11.89 14.29 -21.47
N GLY A 119 13.19 14.47 -21.24
CA GLY A 119 13.74 15.38 -20.22
C GLY A 119 13.07 16.76 -20.14
N PRO A 120 12.92 17.49 -21.27
CA PRO A 120 12.27 18.81 -21.26
C PRO A 120 10.82 18.79 -20.76
N ILE A 121 10.10 17.69 -20.95
CA ILE A 121 8.69 17.53 -20.55
C ILE A 121 8.58 17.31 -19.03
N LYS A 122 9.58 16.73 -18.36
CA LYS A 122 9.57 16.51 -16.91
C LYS A 122 9.30 17.79 -16.13
N GLY A 123 9.87 18.92 -16.56
CA GLY A 123 9.62 20.24 -15.96
C GLY A 123 8.17 20.71 -16.08
N PHE A 124 7.51 20.45 -17.21
CA PHE A 124 6.09 20.77 -17.37
C PHE A 124 5.19 19.92 -16.48
N ILE A 125 5.49 18.62 -16.32
CA ILE A 125 4.76 17.73 -15.40
C ILE A 125 4.87 18.25 -13.98
N ARG A 126 6.09 18.54 -13.50
CA ARG A 126 6.28 19.12 -12.16
C ARG A 126 5.48 20.41 -11.97
N LYS A 127 5.51 21.31 -12.97
CA LYS A 127 4.78 22.58 -12.90
C LYS A 127 3.27 22.37 -12.83
N ALA A 128 2.71 21.44 -13.61
CA ALA A 128 1.30 21.11 -13.57
C ALA A 128 0.92 20.55 -12.18
N LEU A 129 1.68 19.58 -11.67
CA LEU A 129 1.43 18.98 -10.36
C LEU A 129 1.62 19.98 -9.20
N LYS A 130 2.55 20.94 -9.30
CA LYS A 130 2.65 22.03 -8.32
C LYS A 130 1.37 22.85 -8.24
N LYS A 131 0.64 23.00 -9.35
CA LYS A 131 -0.64 23.72 -9.39
C LYS A 131 -1.79 22.84 -8.85
N ASP A 132 -1.85 21.56 -9.30
CA ASP A 132 -2.99 20.69 -9.06
C ASP A 132 -2.93 19.98 -7.69
N ALA A 133 -1.73 19.85 -7.13
CA ALA A 133 -1.45 19.22 -5.85
C ALA A 133 -0.45 20.05 -5.02
N ALA A 134 -0.78 21.34 -4.82
CA ALA A 134 0.11 22.30 -4.18
C ALA A 134 0.53 21.94 -2.75
N ASP A 135 -0.36 21.26 -2.02
CA ASP A 135 -0.16 20.89 -0.61
C ASP A 135 0.04 19.38 -0.39
N THR A 136 0.10 18.60 -1.48
CA THR A 136 0.28 17.14 -1.40
C THR A 136 1.50 16.73 -2.23
N PRO A 137 2.59 16.27 -1.61
CA PRO A 137 3.71 15.70 -2.35
C PRO A 137 3.27 14.49 -3.17
N VAL A 138 3.56 14.50 -4.47
CA VAL A 138 3.31 13.41 -5.42
C VAL A 138 4.66 12.89 -5.87
N TRP A 139 4.99 11.64 -5.57
CA TRP A 139 6.24 11.05 -6.03
C TRP A 139 6.19 10.82 -7.54
N LEU A 140 7.30 11.07 -8.23
CA LEU A 140 7.37 11.02 -9.69
C LEU A 140 8.23 9.85 -10.13
N ASP A 141 7.59 8.82 -10.65
CA ASP A 141 8.26 7.66 -11.23
C ASP A 141 8.51 7.88 -12.71
N PHE A 142 9.63 8.55 -13.04
CA PHE A 142 10.05 8.75 -14.42
C PHE A 142 10.75 7.54 -15.04
N ASP A 143 11.21 6.61 -14.21
CA ASP A 143 12.03 5.48 -14.65
C ASP A 143 11.21 4.18 -14.80
N GLY A 144 9.92 4.19 -14.40
CA GLY A 144 9.04 3.02 -14.47
C GLY A 144 9.26 2.00 -13.36
N THR A 145 9.92 2.43 -12.29
CA THR A 145 10.30 1.56 -11.16
C THR A 145 9.09 0.90 -10.50
N MET A 146 7.94 1.59 -10.43
CA MET A 146 6.71 1.02 -9.83
C MET A 146 6.18 -0.14 -10.66
N ALA A 147 6.10 0.02 -11.98
CA ALA A 147 5.63 -1.04 -12.88
C ALA A 147 6.61 -2.23 -12.89
N GLU A 148 7.92 -1.98 -12.91
CA GLU A 148 8.95 -3.02 -12.89
C GLU A 148 8.92 -3.85 -11.60
N LYS A 149 8.90 -3.19 -10.44
CA LYS A 149 8.99 -3.87 -9.13
C LYS A 149 7.67 -4.49 -8.68
N PHE A 150 6.55 -3.85 -8.96
CA PHE A 150 5.27 -4.25 -8.38
C PHE A 150 4.23 -4.66 -9.41
N GLY A 151 4.48 -4.42 -10.68
CA GLY A 151 3.51 -4.52 -11.75
C GLY A 151 2.58 -3.31 -11.77
N MET A 152 1.86 -3.13 -12.88
CA MET A 152 0.87 -2.06 -13.04
C MET A 152 -0.20 -2.53 -14.02
N ARG A 153 -1.46 -2.23 -13.72
CA ARG A 153 -2.53 -2.26 -14.71
C ARG A 153 -2.68 -0.84 -15.26
N GLU A 154 -2.41 -0.69 -16.54
CA GLU A 154 -2.47 0.60 -17.23
C GLU A 154 -3.91 1.16 -17.21
N GLY A 155 -4.03 2.48 -17.07
CA GLY A 155 -5.31 3.17 -17.02
C GLY A 155 -6.10 2.98 -15.72
N GLU A 156 -5.57 2.23 -14.76
CA GLU A 156 -6.23 1.94 -13.49
C GLU A 156 -5.36 2.32 -12.28
N PRO A 157 -5.97 2.50 -11.09
CA PRO A 157 -5.20 2.67 -9.87
C PRO A 157 -4.51 1.37 -9.48
N ASN A 158 -3.31 1.47 -8.95
CA ASN A 158 -2.55 0.36 -8.40
C ASN A 158 -2.08 0.76 -7.01
N LEU A 159 -1.85 -0.22 -6.12
CA LEU A 159 -1.29 0.07 -4.80
C LEU A 159 -0.36 -1.01 -4.28
N VAL A 160 0.54 -0.61 -3.41
CA VAL A 160 1.34 -1.51 -2.60
C VAL A 160 1.29 -1.07 -1.14
N ILE A 161 1.32 -2.05 -0.23
CA ILE A 161 1.43 -1.82 1.22
C ILE A 161 2.79 -2.28 1.69
N VAL A 162 3.46 -1.39 2.40
CA VAL A 162 4.76 -1.61 3.02
C VAL A 162 4.60 -1.46 4.53
N ASP A 163 5.16 -2.37 5.30
CA ASP A 163 5.08 -2.32 6.77
C ASP A 163 6.05 -1.28 7.38
N SER A 164 5.94 -1.10 8.69
CA SER A 164 6.74 -0.15 9.48
C SER A 164 8.25 -0.40 9.43
N THR A 165 8.68 -1.57 8.95
CA THR A 165 10.10 -1.95 8.78
C THR A 165 10.58 -1.79 7.33
N GLY A 166 9.70 -1.41 6.42
CA GLY A 166 9.99 -1.23 4.99
C GLY A 166 9.86 -2.50 4.15
N ARG A 167 9.08 -3.50 4.58
CA ARG A 167 8.87 -4.74 3.84
C ARG A 167 7.55 -4.75 3.10
N LEU A 168 7.55 -5.27 1.88
CA LEU A 168 6.35 -5.41 1.04
C LEU A 168 5.40 -6.45 1.65
N ARG A 169 4.16 -6.05 1.89
CA ARG A 169 3.15 -6.92 2.50
C ARG A 169 1.97 -7.22 1.57
N MET A 170 1.63 -6.31 0.67
CA MET A 170 0.52 -6.51 -0.28
C MET A 170 0.75 -5.74 -1.57
N LYS A 171 0.25 -6.28 -2.69
CA LYS A 171 0.14 -5.60 -4.00
C LYS A 171 -1.27 -5.78 -4.53
N VAL A 172 -1.82 -4.72 -5.11
CA VAL A 172 -3.09 -4.74 -5.86
C VAL A 172 -2.88 -3.98 -7.16
N ASN A 173 -3.09 -4.65 -8.28
CA ASN A 173 -2.99 -4.04 -9.60
C ASN A 173 -4.40 -3.93 -10.21
N GLY A 174 -4.82 -2.72 -10.50
CA GLY A 174 -6.16 -2.39 -10.97
C GLY A 174 -7.09 -1.91 -9.86
N THR A 175 -8.27 -1.46 -10.25
CA THR A 175 -9.29 -0.95 -9.35
C THR A 175 -9.74 -2.02 -8.35
N PRO A 176 -9.53 -1.83 -7.04
CA PRO A 176 -9.95 -2.80 -6.05
C PRO A 176 -11.48 -2.88 -5.96
N ASP A 177 -12.02 -4.07 -6.04
CA ASP A 177 -13.41 -4.32 -5.67
C ASP A 177 -13.62 -4.19 -4.14
N LYS A 178 -14.86 -4.33 -3.70
CA LYS A 178 -15.21 -4.20 -2.28
C LYS A 178 -14.45 -5.17 -1.39
N GLU A 179 -14.29 -6.41 -1.82
CA GLU A 179 -13.60 -7.46 -1.05
C GLU A 179 -12.09 -7.16 -0.97
N THR A 180 -11.48 -6.81 -2.10
CA THR A 180 -10.07 -6.41 -2.16
C THR A 180 -9.80 -5.17 -1.31
N LEU A 181 -10.68 -4.17 -1.36
CA LEU A 181 -10.56 -2.98 -0.52
C LEU A 181 -10.63 -3.33 0.98
N GLN A 182 -11.53 -4.23 1.37
CA GLN A 182 -11.59 -4.72 2.76
C GLN A 182 -10.29 -5.42 3.17
N LYS A 183 -9.70 -6.24 2.28
CA LYS A 183 -8.38 -6.88 2.52
C LYS A 183 -7.26 -5.84 2.67
N VAL A 184 -7.27 -4.78 1.86
CA VAL A 184 -6.32 -3.66 1.98
C VAL A 184 -6.42 -3.02 3.36
N LEU A 185 -7.63 -2.67 3.80
CA LEU A 185 -7.88 -2.06 5.10
C LEU A 185 -7.46 -2.99 6.25
N GLN A 186 -7.86 -4.25 6.20
CA GLN A 186 -7.51 -5.23 7.22
C GLN A 186 -6.00 -5.45 7.30
N THR A 187 -5.33 -5.56 6.13
CA THR A 187 -3.87 -5.70 6.08
C THR A 187 -3.20 -4.50 6.74
N ALA A 188 -3.59 -3.27 6.39
CA ALA A 188 -2.99 -2.08 6.99
C ALA A 188 -3.24 -2.00 8.50
N GLN A 189 -4.44 -2.36 8.99
CA GLN A 189 -4.74 -2.41 10.43
C GLN A 189 -3.89 -3.47 11.16
N ASN A 190 -3.75 -4.67 10.61
CA ASN A 190 -2.90 -5.71 11.18
C ASN A 190 -1.44 -5.25 11.26
N LEU A 191 -0.92 -4.59 10.22
CA LEU A 191 0.44 -4.07 10.20
C LEU A 191 0.66 -2.93 11.22
N ARG A 192 -0.36 -2.10 11.47
CA ARG A 192 -0.34 -1.12 12.56
C ARG A 192 -0.27 -1.80 13.93
N ALA A 193 -1.06 -2.85 14.12
CA ALA A 193 -1.04 -3.65 15.35
C ALA A 193 0.33 -4.33 15.54
N GLU A 194 0.91 -4.90 14.47
CA GLU A 194 2.28 -5.45 14.50
C GLU A 194 3.30 -4.36 14.89
N ALA A 195 3.22 -3.17 14.29
CA ALA A 195 4.11 -2.05 14.59
C ALA A 195 3.98 -1.54 16.04
N ALA A 196 2.81 -1.70 16.64
CA ALA A 196 2.52 -1.36 18.03
C ALA A 196 2.90 -2.48 19.03
N GLY A 197 3.35 -3.65 18.54
CA GLY A 197 3.62 -4.82 19.38
C GLY A 197 2.37 -5.53 19.88
N LEU A 198 1.21 -5.23 19.31
CA LEU A 198 -0.04 -5.95 19.54
C LEU A 198 -0.05 -7.21 18.66
N LYS A 199 -0.27 -8.37 19.25
CA LYS A 199 -0.40 -9.67 18.55
C LYS A 199 -1.82 -10.15 18.60
#